data_a44574c592bbc0099042845cb6de8cc5
#
_entry.id   a44574c592bbc0099042845cb6de8cc5
#
_cell.length_a   1.000
_cell.length_b   1.000
_cell.length_c   1.000
_cell.angle_alpha   90.00
_cell.angle_beta   90.00
_cell.angle_gamma   90.00
#
_symmetry.space_group_name_H-M   'P 1'
#
loop_
_entity.id
_entity.type
_entity.pdbx_description
1 polymer ?
#
loop_
_entity_poly.entity_id
_entity_poly.type
_entity_poly.pdbx_seq_one_letter_code
_entity_poly.pdbx_strand_id
1 'polypeptide(L)'
;TEHTTSNVRTILGSFLFSNDDVSKKISVLSGGERARVALCKLLLEPYNLLVMDEPTNHLDITSKELLKKALLEYDGSLIVVSHDREFLQGLTEKVYEFKSQNIKEYHGDINTFLSERSFDNFKQLEASQKDQKVIEKNKKTETNNFLEQKNIKRKINKLRKEIIKLER
;
A
#
# COMPACT_ATOMS: atom_id res chain seq x y z
N THR A 1 -18.45 31.59 11.73
CA THR A 1 -18.95 31.81 10.35
C THR A 1 -20.43 31.53 10.38
N GLU A 2 -21.28 32.53 10.19
CA GLU A 2 -22.73 32.34 10.06
C GLU A 2 -22.98 31.75 8.67
N HIS A 3 -23.22 30.43 8.59
CA HIS A 3 -23.68 29.80 7.39
C HIS A 3 -25.16 30.19 7.14
N THR A 4 -25.43 30.79 6.01
CA THR A 4 -26.84 31.09 5.64
C THR A 4 -27.55 29.76 5.37
N THR A 5 -28.82 29.67 5.72
CA THR A 5 -29.68 28.49 5.45
C THR A 5 -29.63 28.05 3.98
N SER A 6 -29.42 29.00 3.07
CA SER A 6 -29.23 28.73 1.64
C SER A 6 -27.97 27.94 1.34
N ASN A 7 -26.83 28.32 1.92
CA ASN A 7 -25.56 27.61 1.71
C ASN A 7 -25.62 26.18 2.24
N VAL A 8 -26.19 25.98 3.42
CA VAL A 8 -26.36 24.64 4.01
C VAL A 8 -27.24 23.76 3.12
N ARG A 9 -28.34 24.28 2.59
CA ARG A 9 -29.23 23.54 1.66
C ARG A 9 -28.53 23.21 0.35
N THR A 10 -27.71 24.11 -0.18
CA THR A 10 -26.93 23.88 -1.40
C THR A 10 -25.94 22.72 -1.22
N ILE A 11 -25.19 22.72 -0.10
CA ILE A 11 -24.26 21.66 0.19
C ILE A 11 -24.97 20.32 0.46
N LEU A 12 -26.05 20.31 1.23
CA LEU A 12 -26.85 19.10 1.42
C LEU A 12 -27.43 18.58 0.08
N GLY A 13 -27.83 19.47 -0.80
CA GLY A 13 -28.31 19.11 -2.16
C GLY A 13 -27.20 18.46 -2.99
N SER A 14 -25.94 18.93 -2.90
CA SER A 14 -24.80 18.29 -3.57
C SER A 14 -24.49 16.89 -3.02
N PHE A 15 -24.89 16.60 -1.77
CA PHE A 15 -24.82 15.27 -1.16
C PHE A 15 -26.13 14.46 -1.28
N LEU A 16 -26.97 14.77 -2.30
CA LEU A 16 -28.19 14.06 -2.66
C LEU A 16 -29.31 14.11 -1.61
N PHE A 17 -29.35 15.16 -0.80
CA PHE A 17 -30.51 15.42 0.04
C PHE A 17 -31.55 16.21 -0.76
N SER A 18 -32.76 15.66 -0.87
CA SER A 18 -33.91 16.38 -1.46
C SER A 18 -34.39 17.49 -0.53
N ASN A 19 -35.23 18.39 -1.06
CA ASN A 19 -35.83 19.45 -0.25
C ASN A 19 -36.64 18.91 0.95
N ASP A 20 -37.29 17.76 0.80
CA ASP A 20 -38.06 17.11 1.88
C ASP A 20 -37.13 16.46 2.92
N ASP A 21 -35.97 15.94 2.50
CA ASP A 21 -34.99 15.31 3.38
C ASP A 21 -34.32 16.31 4.32
N VAL A 22 -34.09 17.54 3.86
CA VAL A 22 -33.49 18.63 4.65
C VAL A 22 -34.33 18.97 5.91
N SER A 23 -35.63 18.70 5.86
CA SER A 23 -36.55 18.95 6.98
C SER A 23 -36.61 17.77 7.99
N LYS A 24 -36.03 16.62 7.66
CA LYS A 24 -36.05 15.42 8.52
C LYS A 24 -35.15 15.59 9.73
N LYS A 25 -35.56 14.99 10.86
CA LYS A 25 -34.70 14.89 12.04
C LYS A 25 -33.56 13.89 11.75
N ILE A 26 -32.33 14.17 12.22
CA ILE A 26 -31.17 13.30 12.06
C ILE A 26 -31.45 11.88 12.61
N SER A 27 -32.29 11.76 13.63
CA SER A 27 -32.64 10.47 14.26
C SER A 27 -33.37 9.50 13.32
N VAL A 28 -34.06 10.00 12.29
CA VAL A 28 -34.81 9.16 11.32
C VAL A 28 -34.03 8.84 10.05
N LEU A 29 -32.82 9.41 9.90
CA LEU A 29 -31.97 9.16 8.77
C LEU A 29 -31.34 7.76 8.84
N SER A 30 -31.11 7.15 7.67
CA SER A 30 -30.35 5.92 7.54
C SER A 30 -28.87 6.12 7.93
N GLY A 31 -28.10 5.04 8.11
CA GLY A 31 -26.68 5.11 8.43
C GLY A 31 -25.88 5.90 7.40
N GLY A 32 -26.12 5.64 6.12
CA GLY A 32 -25.47 6.35 4.99
C GLY A 32 -25.83 7.83 4.92
N GLU A 33 -27.13 8.16 5.14
CA GLU A 33 -27.55 9.57 5.18
C GLU A 33 -26.92 10.32 6.36
N ARG A 34 -26.83 9.70 7.55
CA ARG A 34 -26.13 10.30 8.69
C ARG A 34 -24.65 10.54 8.39
N ALA A 35 -23.99 9.59 7.74
CA ALA A 35 -22.59 9.76 7.31
C ALA A 35 -22.45 10.95 6.35
N ARG A 36 -23.31 11.07 5.34
CA ARG A 36 -23.31 12.21 4.41
C ARG A 36 -23.54 13.56 5.11
N VAL A 37 -24.48 13.63 6.07
CA VAL A 37 -24.69 14.85 6.88
C VAL A 37 -23.44 15.20 7.69
N ALA A 38 -22.77 14.23 8.28
CA ALA A 38 -21.53 14.47 9.02
C ALA A 38 -20.41 15.00 8.11
N LEU A 39 -20.30 14.49 6.88
CA LEU A 39 -19.36 15.00 5.85
C LEU A 39 -19.71 16.41 5.41
N CYS A 40 -21.00 16.71 5.16
CA CYS A 40 -21.45 18.08 4.86
C CYS A 40 -21.06 19.04 5.96
N LYS A 41 -21.24 18.66 7.23
CA LYS A 41 -20.87 19.49 8.37
C LYS A 41 -19.36 19.77 8.40
N LEU A 42 -18.51 18.74 8.15
CA LEU A 42 -17.06 18.91 8.10
C LEU A 42 -16.63 19.88 6.99
N LEU A 43 -17.26 19.82 5.82
CA LEU A 43 -16.92 20.67 4.67
C LEU A 43 -17.48 22.10 4.78
N LEU A 44 -18.46 22.32 5.64
CA LEU A 44 -18.98 23.66 5.92
C LEU A 44 -18.05 24.51 6.78
N GLU A 45 -17.23 23.87 7.61
CA GLU A 45 -16.35 24.57 8.53
C GLU A 45 -14.98 24.87 7.86
N PRO A 46 -14.44 26.06 7.98
CA PRO A 46 -13.17 26.46 7.35
C PRO A 46 -11.97 25.92 8.16
N TYR A 47 -11.77 24.60 8.16
CA TYR A 47 -10.61 23.99 8.79
C TYR A 47 -9.37 24.18 7.90
N ASN A 48 -8.21 24.40 8.52
CA ASN A 48 -6.92 24.43 7.79
C ASN A 48 -6.36 23.03 7.55
N LEU A 49 -6.75 22.07 8.37
CA LEU A 49 -6.32 20.66 8.28
C LEU A 49 -7.52 19.74 8.51
N LEU A 50 -7.71 18.82 7.60
CA LEU A 50 -8.71 17.76 7.69
C LEU A 50 -8.01 16.40 7.77
N VAL A 51 -8.29 15.63 8.81
CA VAL A 51 -7.77 14.28 8.99
C VAL A 51 -8.92 13.29 8.91
N MET A 52 -8.85 12.35 7.99
CA MET A 52 -9.89 11.36 7.75
C MET A 52 -9.31 9.94 7.80
N ASP A 53 -9.99 9.06 8.54
CA ASP A 53 -9.65 7.64 8.61
C ASP A 53 -10.81 6.84 8.04
N GLU A 54 -10.52 6.09 6.94
CA GLU A 54 -11.45 5.27 6.17
C GLU A 54 -12.79 5.98 5.86
N PRO A 55 -12.77 7.20 5.27
CA PRO A 55 -13.98 8.02 5.09
C PRO A 55 -14.97 7.41 4.10
N THR A 56 -14.56 6.43 3.29
CA THR A 56 -15.40 5.74 2.31
C THR A 56 -16.17 4.56 2.89
N ASN A 57 -15.90 4.17 4.14
CA ASN A 57 -16.62 3.07 4.78
C ASN A 57 -18.12 3.39 4.91
N HIS A 58 -18.93 2.44 4.51
CA HIS A 58 -20.41 2.53 4.52
C HIS A 58 -21.00 3.56 3.55
N LEU A 59 -20.21 4.14 2.65
CA LEU A 59 -20.71 4.98 1.56
C LEU A 59 -21.01 4.15 0.31
N ASP A 60 -22.09 4.47 -0.36
CA ASP A 60 -22.37 3.99 -1.72
C ASP A 60 -21.43 4.67 -2.74
N ILE A 61 -21.40 4.17 -3.97
CA ILE A 61 -20.51 4.66 -5.04
C ILE A 61 -20.73 6.16 -5.27
N THR A 62 -21.98 6.58 -5.38
CA THR A 62 -22.33 7.99 -5.64
C THR A 62 -21.87 8.90 -4.50
N SER A 63 -22.06 8.47 -3.24
CA SER A 63 -21.59 9.24 -2.07
C SER A 63 -20.06 9.32 -1.99
N LYS A 64 -19.32 8.29 -2.41
CA LYS A 64 -17.86 8.32 -2.52
C LYS A 64 -17.37 9.33 -3.55
N GLU A 65 -18.00 9.36 -4.72
CA GLU A 65 -17.68 10.32 -5.79
C GLU A 65 -17.94 11.77 -5.35
N LEU A 66 -19.06 12.01 -4.67
CA LEU A 66 -19.38 13.32 -4.13
C LEU A 66 -18.38 13.76 -3.06
N LEU A 67 -18.02 12.86 -2.14
CA LEU A 67 -16.99 13.13 -1.15
C LEU A 67 -15.66 13.46 -1.81
N LYS A 68 -15.23 12.65 -2.78
CA LYS A 68 -13.97 12.88 -3.53
C LYS A 68 -13.98 14.23 -4.21
N LYS A 69 -15.06 14.59 -4.89
CA LYS A 69 -15.22 15.90 -5.54
C LYS A 69 -15.09 17.05 -4.53
N ALA A 70 -15.79 16.96 -3.41
CA ALA A 70 -15.74 17.98 -2.37
C ALA A 70 -14.34 18.13 -1.74
N LEU A 71 -13.59 17.01 -1.60
CA LEU A 71 -12.21 17.05 -1.10
C LEU A 71 -11.22 17.61 -2.12
N LEU A 72 -11.46 17.44 -3.42
CA LEU A 72 -10.65 18.07 -4.47
C LEU A 72 -10.84 19.59 -4.54
N GLU A 73 -12.00 20.09 -4.10
CA GLU A 73 -12.33 21.52 -4.03
C GLU A 73 -11.93 22.14 -2.65
N TYR A 74 -11.39 21.33 -1.73
CA TYR A 74 -11.03 21.78 -0.39
C TYR A 74 -9.69 22.51 -0.39
N ASP A 75 -9.66 23.76 0.09
CA ASP A 75 -8.46 24.62 0.06
C ASP A 75 -7.45 24.34 1.20
N GLY A 76 -7.80 23.52 2.19
CA GLY A 76 -6.94 23.18 3.33
C GLY A 76 -6.04 22.00 3.07
N SER A 77 -5.22 21.66 4.07
CA SER A 77 -4.42 20.44 4.05
C SER A 77 -5.26 19.23 4.37
N LEU A 78 -5.09 18.14 3.62
CA LEU A 78 -5.82 16.88 3.79
C LEU A 78 -4.85 15.75 4.14
N ILE A 79 -5.13 15.03 5.22
CA ILE A 79 -4.53 13.75 5.55
C ILE A 79 -5.63 12.69 5.50
N VAL A 80 -5.45 11.69 4.62
CA VAL A 80 -6.47 10.64 4.48
C VAL A 80 -5.81 9.27 4.61
N VAL A 81 -6.41 8.40 5.42
CA VAL A 81 -6.10 6.97 5.50
C VAL A 81 -7.24 6.22 4.84
N SER A 82 -6.95 5.43 3.80
CA SER A 82 -7.95 4.62 3.13
C SER A 82 -7.34 3.43 2.41
N HIS A 83 -8.11 2.35 2.31
CA HIS A 83 -7.83 1.19 1.46
C HIS A 83 -8.47 1.28 0.07
N ASP A 84 -9.31 2.28 -0.16
CA ASP A 84 -10.02 2.51 -1.42
C ASP A 84 -9.12 3.26 -2.42
N ARG A 85 -8.50 2.51 -3.33
CA ARG A 85 -7.57 3.07 -4.32
C ARG A 85 -8.23 4.01 -5.31
N GLU A 86 -9.46 3.73 -5.73
CA GLU A 86 -10.20 4.58 -6.67
C GLU A 86 -10.53 5.92 -6.02
N PHE A 87 -10.86 5.90 -4.74
CA PHE A 87 -11.07 7.10 -3.97
C PHE A 87 -9.80 7.96 -3.86
N LEU A 88 -8.64 7.32 -3.56
CA LEU A 88 -7.36 8.02 -3.39
C LEU A 88 -6.77 8.55 -4.70
N GLN A 89 -7.14 7.97 -5.85
CA GLN A 89 -6.59 8.33 -7.16
C GLN A 89 -6.84 9.81 -7.49
N GLY A 90 -5.76 10.56 -7.73
CA GLY A 90 -5.81 12.00 -8.05
C GLY A 90 -6.21 12.90 -6.88
N LEU A 91 -6.43 12.35 -5.67
CA LEU A 91 -6.77 13.12 -4.46
C LEU A 91 -5.54 13.57 -3.67
N THR A 92 -4.43 12.83 -3.79
CA THR A 92 -3.24 13.04 -2.96
C THR A 92 -2.03 13.40 -3.81
N GLU A 93 -1.17 14.26 -3.28
CA GLU A 93 0.12 14.63 -3.87
C GLU A 93 1.29 13.85 -3.29
N LYS A 94 1.08 13.23 -2.14
CA LYS A 94 2.07 12.43 -1.40
C LYS A 94 1.42 11.23 -0.76
N VAL A 95 2.19 10.13 -0.70
CA VAL A 95 1.79 8.91 0.01
C VAL A 95 2.83 8.56 1.05
N TYR A 96 2.41 8.29 2.28
CA TYR A 96 3.26 7.83 3.37
C TYR A 96 3.00 6.33 3.64
N GLU A 97 3.99 5.49 3.39
CA GLU A 97 3.94 4.07 3.72
C GLU A 97 4.55 3.81 5.09
N PHE A 98 3.77 3.22 5.98
CA PHE A 98 4.23 2.78 7.30
C PHE A 98 4.59 1.30 7.21
N LYS A 99 5.90 0.97 7.28
CA LYS A 99 6.37 -0.41 7.19
C LYS A 99 7.57 -0.64 8.11
N SER A 100 7.54 -1.72 8.91
CA SER A 100 8.66 -2.13 9.77
C SER A 100 9.21 -1.01 10.67
N GLN A 101 8.31 -0.25 11.30
CA GLN A 101 8.62 0.90 12.18
C GLN A 101 9.29 2.09 11.47
N ASN A 102 9.29 2.10 10.15
CA ASN A 102 9.79 3.18 9.32
C ASN A 102 8.65 3.82 8.53
N ILE A 103 8.81 5.10 8.21
CA ILE A 103 7.91 5.85 7.35
C ILE A 103 8.67 6.18 6.08
N LYS A 104 8.13 5.78 4.92
CA LYS A 104 8.66 6.15 3.61
C LYS A 104 7.67 7.07 2.91
N GLU A 105 8.17 8.22 2.46
CA GLU A 105 7.40 9.18 1.67
C GLU A 105 7.59 8.88 0.18
N TYR A 106 6.49 8.96 -0.57
CA TYR A 106 6.45 8.88 -2.03
C TYR A 106 5.77 10.13 -2.56
N HIS A 107 6.37 10.77 -3.56
CA HIS A 107 5.78 11.90 -4.24
C HIS A 107 4.86 11.44 -5.37
N GLY A 108 3.69 12.02 -5.46
CA GLY A 108 2.65 11.66 -6.41
C GLY A 108 1.44 11.00 -5.76
N ASP A 109 0.53 10.55 -6.59
CA ASP A 109 -0.70 9.89 -6.16
C ASP A 109 -0.49 8.40 -5.85
N ILE A 110 -1.58 7.73 -5.47
CA ILE A 110 -1.58 6.30 -5.16
C ILE A 110 -1.09 5.43 -6.33
N ASN A 111 -1.30 5.83 -7.59
CA ASN A 111 -0.86 5.06 -8.75
C ASN A 111 0.66 5.11 -8.92
N THR A 112 1.26 6.28 -8.70
CA THR A 112 2.71 6.47 -8.68
C THR A 112 3.33 5.59 -7.60
N PHE A 113 2.80 5.63 -6.38
CA PHE A 113 3.23 4.77 -5.28
C PHE A 113 3.16 3.29 -5.62
N LEU A 114 2.05 2.81 -6.19
CA LEU A 114 1.87 1.40 -6.55
C LEU A 114 2.84 0.95 -7.66
N SER A 115 3.13 1.81 -8.63
CA SER A 115 4.10 1.53 -9.67
C SER A 115 5.52 1.42 -9.10
N GLU A 116 5.97 2.38 -8.30
CA GLU A 116 7.28 2.33 -7.65
C GLU A 116 7.44 1.10 -6.73
N ARG A 117 6.41 0.80 -5.94
CA ARG A 117 6.41 -0.37 -5.07
C ARG A 117 6.51 -1.69 -5.84
N SER A 118 5.87 -1.79 -7.01
CA SER A 118 5.99 -2.96 -7.87
C SER A 118 7.42 -3.14 -8.38
N PHE A 119 8.09 -2.06 -8.80
CA PHE A 119 9.50 -2.07 -9.22
C PHE A 119 10.45 -2.48 -8.10
N ASP A 120 10.24 -1.98 -6.88
CA ASP A 120 11.06 -2.35 -5.72
C ASP A 120 10.91 -3.85 -5.38
N ASN A 121 9.70 -4.38 -5.45
CA ASN A 121 9.45 -5.82 -5.27
C ASN A 121 10.12 -6.66 -6.36
N PHE A 122 10.07 -6.26 -7.63
CA PHE A 122 10.77 -6.96 -8.73
C PHE A 122 12.28 -6.96 -8.52
N LYS A 123 12.87 -5.83 -8.16
CA LYS A 123 14.32 -5.75 -7.85
C LYS A 123 14.73 -6.66 -6.69
N GLN A 124 13.91 -6.72 -5.63
CA GLN A 124 14.16 -7.63 -4.50
C GLN A 124 14.07 -9.10 -4.90
N LEU A 125 13.11 -9.48 -5.75
CA LEU A 125 13.00 -10.84 -6.28
C LEU A 125 14.19 -11.20 -7.17
N GLU A 126 14.64 -10.31 -8.05
CA GLU A 126 15.83 -10.52 -8.88
C GLU A 126 17.11 -10.64 -8.04
N ALA A 127 17.28 -9.82 -7.01
CA ALA A 127 18.41 -9.91 -6.08
C ALA A 127 18.40 -11.26 -5.35
N SER A 128 17.26 -11.68 -4.82
CA SER A 128 17.10 -12.97 -4.14
C SER A 128 17.37 -14.17 -5.05
N GLN A 129 17.01 -14.09 -6.34
CA GLN A 129 17.31 -15.13 -7.33
C GLN A 129 18.81 -15.17 -7.70
N LYS A 130 19.49 -14.02 -7.74
CA LYS A 130 20.94 -13.96 -7.97
C LYS A 130 21.69 -14.59 -6.80
N ASP A 131 21.30 -14.30 -5.56
CA ASP A 131 21.92 -14.87 -4.37
C ASP A 131 21.73 -16.39 -4.30
N GLN A 132 20.55 -16.91 -4.65
CA GLN A 132 20.29 -18.34 -4.73
C GLN A 132 21.15 -19.04 -5.80
N LYS A 133 21.31 -18.43 -6.98
CA LYS A 133 22.19 -18.99 -8.04
C LYS A 133 23.66 -18.99 -7.65
N VAL A 134 24.12 -18.01 -6.87
CA VAL A 134 25.49 -17.97 -6.35
C VAL A 134 25.71 -19.07 -5.30
N ILE A 135 24.75 -19.27 -4.40
CA ILE A 135 24.79 -20.34 -3.37
C ILE A 135 24.78 -21.73 -4.02
N GLU A 136 23.96 -21.96 -5.05
CA GLU A 136 23.93 -23.22 -5.78
C GLU A 136 25.23 -23.50 -6.54
N LYS A 137 25.83 -22.47 -7.18
CA LYS A 137 27.14 -22.63 -7.84
C LYS A 137 28.22 -22.98 -6.83
N ASN A 138 28.29 -22.31 -5.69
CA ASN A 138 29.28 -22.59 -4.64
C ASN A 138 29.13 -24.02 -4.08
N LYS A 139 27.90 -24.46 -3.80
CA LYS A 139 27.63 -25.84 -3.36
C LYS A 139 28.04 -26.88 -4.40
N LYS A 140 27.82 -26.67 -5.69
CA LYS A 140 28.28 -27.60 -6.75
C LYS A 140 29.76 -27.64 -6.86
N THR A 141 30.47 -26.52 -6.67
CA THR A 141 31.96 -26.47 -6.69
C THR A 141 32.55 -27.17 -5.49
N GLU A 142 32.01 -27.00 -4.28
CA GLU A 142 32.46 -27.70 -3.07
C GLU A 142 32.23 -29.21 -3.17
N THR A 143 31.08 -29.63 -3.70
CA THR A 143 30.77 -31.06 -3.87
C THR A 143 31.70 -31.73 -4.87
N ASN A 144 32.05 -31.05 -5.98
CA ASN A 144 33.00 -31.55 -6.97
C ASN A 144 34.40 -31.67 -6.39
N ASN A 145 34.89 -30.65 -5.67
CA ASN A 145 36.20 -30.69 -4.99
C ASN A 145 36.27 -31.79 -3.96
N PHE A 146 35.20 -32.05 -3.20
CA PHE A 146 35.15 -33.14 -2.24
C PHE A 146 35.19 -34.53 -2.91
N LEU A 147 34.49 -34.70 -4.03
CA LEU A 147 34.53 -35.96 -4.80
C LEU A 147 35.89 -36.21 -5.43
N GLU A 148 36.58 -35.20 -5.95
CA GLU A 148 37.95 -35.31 -6.48
C GLU A 148 38.94 -35.70 -5.41
N GLN A 149 38.94 -35.04 -4.25
CA GLN A 149 39.79 -35.39 -3.13
C GLN A 149 39.58 -36.83 -2.64
N LYS A 150 38.33 -37.29 -2.59
CA LYS A 150 38.01 -38.68 -2.23
C LYS A 150 38.55 -39.68 -3.25
N ASN A 151 38.49 -39.39 -4.53
CA ASN A 151 39.01 -40.22 -5.61
C ASN A 151 40.55 -40.25 -5.60
N ILE A 152 41.23 -39.14 -5.37
CA ILE A 152 42.70 -39.08 -5.20
C ILE A 152 43.14 -39.92 -4.01
N LYS A 153 42.46 -39.81 -2.86
CA LYS A 153 42.76 -40.57 -1.65
C LYS A 153 42.60 -42.09 -1.87
N ARG A 154 41.62 -42.52 -2.64
CA ARG A 154 41.40 -43.92 -3.05
C ARG A 154 42.52 -44.42 -3.96
N LYS A 155 42.99 -43.64 -4.93
CA LYS A 155 44.11 -43.99 -5.82
C LYS A 155 45.41 -44.13 -5.04
N ILE A 156 45.73 -43.20 -4.12
CA ILE A 156 46.91 -43.27 -3.26
C ILE A 156 46.90 -44.54 -2.41
N ASN A 157 45.76 -44.88 -1.79
CA ASN A 157 45.68 -46.11 -0.97
C ASN A 157 45.84 -47.40 -1.80
N LYS A 158 45.37 -47.38 -3.07
CA LYS A 158 45.56 -48.52 -3.96
C LYS A 158 47.03 -48.71 -4.34
N LEU A 159 47.71 -47.62 -4.71
CA LEU A 159 49.14 -47.64 -5.02
C LEU A 159 50.00 -48.04 -3.82
N ARG A 160 49.68 -47.57 -2.62
CA ARG A 160 50.39 -48.03 -1.38
C ARG A 160 50.28 -49.53 -1.16
N LYS A 161 49.11 -50.13 -1.39
CA LYS A 161 48.91 -51.58 -1.27
C LYS A 161 49.71 -52.39 -2.34
N GLU A 162 49.84 -51.84 -3.54
CA GLU A 162 50.63 -52.44 -4.63
C GLU A 162 52.14 -52.40 -4.30
N ILE A 163 52.65 -51.27 -3.79
CA ILE A 163 54.03 -51.15 -3.38
C ILE A 163 54.38 -52.18 -2.26
N ILE A 164 53.57 -52.31 -1.22
CA ILE A 164 53.75 -53.27 -0.13
C ILE A 164 53.72 -54.73 -0.64
N LYS A 165 53.02 -55.02 -1.77
CA LYS A 165 53.09 -56.37 -2.36
C LYS A 165 54.34 -56.67 -3.17
N LEU A 166 55.00 -55.62 -3.69
CA LEU A 166 56.24 -55.77 -4.45
C LEU A 166 57.51 -55.81 -3.55
N GLU A 167 57.36 -55.35 -2.32
CA GLU A 167 58.43 -55.40 -1.33
C GLU A 167 58.48 -56.73 -0.47
N ARG A 168 57.56 -57.67 -0.81
CA ARG A 168 57.53 -59.04 -0.23
C ARG A 168 57.99 -60.11 -1.24
#